data_56429321bb6053a1fa3b8c81dbcb0e3e
#
_entry.id   56429321bb6053a1fa3b8c81dbcb0e3e
#
_cell.length_a   1.000
_cell.length_b   1.000
_cell.length_c   1.000
_cell.angle_alpha   90.00
_cell.angle_beta   90.00
_cell.angle_gamma   90.00
#
_symmetry.space_group_name_H-M   'P 1'
#
loop_
_entity.id
_entity.type
_entity.pdbx_description
1 polymer ?
#
loop_
_entity_poly.entity_id
_entity_poly.type
_entity_poly.pdbx_seq_one_letter_code
_entity_poly.pdbx_strand_id
1 'polypeptide(L)'
;MADLWLGNVADNTSDEEIRDFLIKYGFPPFDQVQRYQGTGERPAVVVTFKDTSPDALRNLQSRIHNMFWKSRTIVVQVMPEHDDS
;
A
#
# COMPACT_ATOMS: atom_id res chain seq x y z
N MET A 1 -0.46 14.45 3.20
CA MET A 1 -0.65 13.48 2.12
C MET A 1 0.51 12.50 2.12
N ALA A 2 0.23 11.23 2.07
CA ALA A 2 1.26 10.21 2.08
C ALA A 2 0.86 9.06 1.18
N ASP A 3 1.84 8.44 0.54
CA ASP A 3 1.62 7.32 -0.35
C ASP A 3 2.27 6.06 0.23
N LEU A 4 1.57 4.95 0.09
CA LEU A 4 2.07 3.66 0.53
C LEU A 4 2.17 2.73 -0.70
N TRP A 5 3.35 2.19 -0.92
CA TRP A 5 3.60 1.28 -2.02
C TRP A 5 3.47 -0.17 -1.55
N LEU A 6 2.63 -0.92 -2.24
CA LEU A 6 2.43 -2.34 -1.94
C LEU A 6 2.91 -3.14 -3.13
N GLY A 7 3.98 -3.87 -2.95
CA GLY A 7 4.54 -4.69 -4.01
C GLY A 7 4.13 -6.14 -3.90
N ASN A 8 4.08 -6.81 -5.03
CA ASN A 8 3.75 -8.23 -5.12
C ASN A 8 2.31 -8.54 -4.73
N VAL A 9 1.41 -7.64 -5.06
CA VAL A 9 -0.02 -7.84 -4.82
C VAL A 9 -0.59 -8.69 -5.96
N ALA A 10 -1.47 -9.63 -5.62
CA ALA A 10 -2.06 -10.49 -6.65
C ALA A 10 -2.89 -9.67 -7.65
N ASP A 11 -2.80 -10.02 -8.93
CA ASP A 11 -3.46 -9.28 -10.00
C ASP A 11 -4.97 -9.17 -9.84
N ASN A 12 -5.57 -10.19 -9.29
CA ASN A 12 -7.02 -10.25 -9.17
C ASN A 12 -7.54 -9.62 -7.87
N THR A 13 -6.71 -8.84 -7.21
CA THR A 13 -7.09 -8.20 -5.96
C THR A 13 -7.89 -6.93 -6.27
N SER A 14 -9.08 -6.83 -5.72
CA SER A 14 -9.91 -5.63 -5.90
C SER A 14 -9.51 -4.51 -4.97
N ASP A 15 -9.97 -3.30 -5.28
CA ASP A 15 -9.73 -2.16 -4.40
C ASP A 15 -10.36 -2.37 -3.03
N GLU A 16 -11.52 -3.00 -2.97
CA GLU A 16 -12.17 -3.31 -1.70
C GLU A 16 -11.34 -4.27 -0.87
N GLU A 17 -10.76 -5.26 -1.50
CA GLU A 17 -9.92 -6.22 -0.79
C GLU A 17 -8.68 -5.54 -0.20
N ILE A 18 -8.08 -4.64 -0.96
CA ILE A 18 -6.92 -3.89 -0.49
C ILE A 18 -7.33 -3.02 0.70
N ARG A 19 -8.45 -2.32 0.58
CA ARG A 19 -8.94 -1.48 1.66
C ARG A 19 -9.23 -2.27 2.92
N ASP A 20 -9.93 -3.40 2.79
CA ASP A 20 -10.27 -4.23 3.93
C ASP A 20 -9.02 -4.78 4.60
N PHE A 21 -8.03 -5.18 3.81
CA PHE A 21 -6.78 -5.67 4.33
C PHE A 21 -6.05 -4.60 5.15
N LEU A 22 -5.97 -3.40 4.62
CA LEU A 22 -5.29 -2.32 5.31
C LEU A 22 -6.01 -1.91 6.58
N ILE A 23 -7.34 -1.81 6.52
CA ILE A 23 -8.13 -1.44 7.70
C ILE A 23 -7.99 -2.49 8.79
N LYS A 24 -7.94 -3.75 8.42
CA LYS A 24 -7.78 -4.83 9.39
C LYS A 24 -6.52 -4.67 10.22
N TYR A 25 -5.48 -4.11 9.64
CA TYR A 25 -4.20 -3.95 10.33
C TYR A 25 -3.97 -2.53 10.85
N GLY A 26 -5.02 -1.74 10.92
CA GLY A 26 -4.97 -0.44 11.58
C GLY A 26 -4.76 0.76 10.68
N PHE A 27 -4.72 0.56 9.37
CA PHE A 27 -4.61 1.68 8.45
C PHE A 27 -5.97 2.35 8.27
N PRO A 28 -5.99 3.67 8.07
CA PRO A 28 -7.24 4.34 7.68
C PRO A 28 -7.61 3.97 6.24
N PRO A 29 -8.85 4.22 5.82
CA PRO A 29 -9.19 4.03 4.41
C PRO A 29 -8.39 4.99 3.54
N PHE A 30 -7.92 4.49 2.41
CA PHE A 30 -7.17 5.34 1.47
C PHE A 30 -8.12 6.18 0.62
N ASP A 31 -7.59 7.26 0.08
CA ASP A 31 -8.37 8.18 -0.74
C ASP A 31 -8.26 7.87 -2.22
N GLN A 32 -7.11 7.36 -2.64
CA GLN A 32 -6.86 7.01 -4.03
C GLN A 32 -6.02 5.75 -4.09
N VAL A 33 -6.18 5.03 -5.20
CA VAL A 33 -5.37 3.85 -5.46
C VAL A 33 -4.96 3.87 -6.93
N GLN A 34 -3.68 3.57 -7.18
CA GLN A 34 -3.15 3.43 -8.52
C GLN A 34 -2.47 2.08 -8.66
N ARG A 35 -2.72 1.43 -9.78
CA ARG A 35 -2.13 0.13 -10.03
C ARG A 35 -1.03 0.26 -11.05
N TYR A 36 0.11 -0.32 -10.73
CA TYR A 36 1.25 -0.36 -11.63
C TYR A 36 1.50 -1.80 -12.02
N GLN A 37 1.23 -2.10 -13.27
CA GLN A 37 1.63 -3.37 -13.81
C GLN A 37 3.05 -3.20 -14.29
N GLY A 38 3.98 -3.58 -13.46
CA GLY A 38 5.36 -3.54 -13.88
C GLY A 38 5.56 -4.44 -15.09
N THR A 39 6.71 -4.34 -15.72
CA THR A 39 7.02 -5.15 -16.86
C THR A 39 7.10 -6.62 -16.44
N GLY A 40 5.95 -7.16 -16.21
CA GLY A 40 5.81 -8.59 -16.24
C GLY A 40 6.01 -9.38 -14.99
N GLU A 41 6.38 -8.82 -13.86
CA GLU A 41 6.72 -9.73 -12.79
C GLU A 41 5.97 -9.52 -11.49
N ARG A 42 5.81 -8.30 -11.04
CA ARG A 42 5.23 -8.07 -9.73
C ARG A 42 4.32 -6.88 -9.76
N PRO A 43 3.02 -7.10 -9.83
CA PRO A 43 2.09 -5.99 -9.77
C PRO A 43 2.28 -5.20 -8.48
N ALA A 44 2.22 -3.91 -8.60
CA ALA A 44 2.33 -3.03 -7.46
C ALA A 44 1.11 -2.12 -7.40
N VAL A 45 0.80 -1.69 -6.19
CA VAL A 45 -0.31 -0.77 -5.96
C VAL A 45 0.20 0.35 -5.07
N VAL A 46 -0.14 1.58 -5.43
CA VAL A 46 0.16 2.73 -4.59
C VAL A 46 -1.17 3.27 -4.07
N VAL A 47 -1.29 3.36 -2.76
CA VAL A 47 -2.47 3.93 -2.12
C VAL A 47 -2.10 5.27 -1.50
N THR A 48 -2.98 6.24 -1.66
CA THR A 48 -2.75 7.60 -1.20
C THR A 48 -3.68 7.92 -0.04
N PHE A 49 -3.10 8.43 1.03
CA PHE A 49 -3.84 8.85 2.22
C PHE A 49 -3.69 10.35 2.38
N LYS A 50 -4.78 11.09 2.16
CA LYS A 50 -4.70 12.56 2.20
C LYS A 50 -4.51 13.11 3.59
N ASP A 51 -5.10 12.46 4.58
CA ASP A 51 -5.09 12.97 5.95
C ASP A 51 -4.14 12.22 6.87
N THR A 52 -3.22 11.46 6.31
CA THR A 52 -2.29 10.65 7.09
C THR A 52 -0.86 11.07 6.76
N SER A 53 -0.04 11.22 7.78
CA SER A 53 1.36 11.59 7.58
C SER A 53 2.21 10.37 7.22
N PRO A 54 3.36 10.58 6.57
CA PRO A 54 4.29 9.48 6.31
C PRO A 54 4.75 8.79 7.59
N ASP A 55 4.93 9.54 8.68
CA ASP A 55 5.35 8.93 9.94
C ASP A 55 4.31 7.97 10.50
N ALA A 56 3.03 8.33 10.38
CA ALA A 56 1.96 7.44 10.80
C ALA A 56 1.97 6.16 9.99
N LEU A 57 2.19 6.26 8.68
CA LEU A 57 2.28 5.08 7.83
C LEU A 57 3.48 4.22 8.16
N ARG A 58 4.62 4.83 8.51
CA ARG A 58 5.80 4.07 8.90
C ARG A 58 5.55 3.24 10.15
N ASN A 59 4.81 3.79 11.10
CA ASN A 59 4.46 3.05 12.30
C ASN A 59 3.58 1.84 12.00
N LEU A 60 2.76 1.93 10.96
CA LEU A 60 1.88 0.85 10.56
C LEU A 60 2.54 -0.13 9.60
N GLN A 61 3.55 0.33 8.88
CA GLN A 61 4.22 -0.46 7.84
C GLN A 61 4.72 -1.79 8.38
N SER A 62 5.33 -1.78 9.54
CA SER A 62 5.93 -2.98 10.11
C SER A 62 4.90 -4.07 10.40
N ARG A 63 3.64 -3.71 10.49
CA ARG A 63 2.58 -4.67 10.77
C ARG A 63 2.28 -5.56 9.57
N ILE A 64 2.51 -5.05 8.37
CA ILE A 64 2.15 -5.79 7.16
C ILE A 64 3.34 -6.01 6.22
N HIS A 65 4.50 -5.47 6.51
CA HIS A 65 5.68 -5.68 5.66
C HIS A 65 6.11 -7.15 5.74
N ASN A 66 6.32 -7.74 4.57
CA ASN A 66 6.66 -9.17 4.44
C ASN A 66 5.55 -10.11 4.91
N MET A 67 4.31 -9.62 4.98
CA MET A 67 3.19 -10.44 5.36
C MET A 67 2.73 -11.28 4.17
N PHE A 68 2.34 -12.51 4.47
CA PHE A 68 1.81 -13.41 3.46
C PHE A 68 0.31 -13.12 3.28
N TRP A 69 -0.08 -12.75 2.07
CA TRP A 69 -1.47 -12.42 1.75
C TRP A 69 -1.80 -12.88 0.35
N LYS A 70 -2.89 -13.60 0.20
CA LYS A 70 -3.35 -14.15 -1.09
C LYS A 70 -2.24 -14.93 -1.79
N SER A 71 -1.54 -15.76 -1.02
CA SER A 71 -0.45 -16.63 -1.50
C SER A 71 0.79 -15.87 -1.97
N ARG A 72 0.95 -14.62 -1.56
CA ARG A 72 2.11 -13.81 -1.93
C ARG A 72 2.63 -13.08 -0.70
N THR A 73 3.93 -12.93 -0.65
CA THR A 73 4.55 -12.12 0.39
C THR A 73 4.58 -10.67 -0.07
N ILE A 74 3.88 -9.81 0.65
CA ILE A 74 3.73 -8.42 0.26
C ILE A 74 4.92 -7.60 0.77
N VAL A 75 5.46 -6.74 -0.09
CA VAL A 75 6.49 -5.79 0.29
C VAL A 75 5.81 -4.41 0.41
N VAL A 76 6.03 -3.76 1.53
CA VAL A 76 5.37 -2.49 1.83
C VAL A 76 6.42 -1.41 2.07
N GLN A 77 6.28 -0.28 1.39
CA GLN A 77 7.17 0.85 1.58
C GLN A 77 6.36 2.14 1.66
N VAL A 78 6.72 2.99 2.60
CA VAL A 78 6.16 4.33 2.67
C VAL A 78 6.97 5.21 1.73
N MET A 79 6.29 5.82 0.77
CA MET A 79 6.97 6.70 -0.18
C MET A 79 7.21 8.05 0.47
N PRO A 80 8.35 8.68 0.17
CA PRO A 80 8.60 10.00 0.71
C PRO A 80 7.57 10.98 0.18
N GLU A 81 7.23 11.97 0.99
CA GLU A 81 6.33 13.01 0.56
C GLU A 81 6.99 13.80 -0.55
N HIS A 82 6.28 13.92 -1.65
CA HIS A 82 6.80 14.68 -2.78
C HIS A 82 6.65 16.14 -2.49
N ASP A 83 7.72 16.74 -2.11
CA ASP A 83 7.77 18.17 -2.00
C ASP A 83 8.26 18.71 -3.33
N ASP A 84 7.38 19.30 -4.05
CA ASP A 84 7.69 19.81 -5.39
C ASP A 84 8.38 21.14 -5.38
N SER A 85 9.18 21.37 -4.46
CA SER A 85 9.91 22.62 -4.51
C SER A 85 11.03 22.59 -5.51
#